data_a3bfb4a449a0168bfafd159dc7834d9e
#
_entry.id   a3bfb4a449a0168bfafd159dc7834d9e
#
_cell.length_a   1.000
_cell.length_b   1.000
_cell.length_c   1.000
_cell.angle_alpha   90.00
_cell.angle_beta   90.00
_cell.angle_gamma   90.00
#
_symmetry.space_group_name_H-M   'P 1'
#
loop_
_entity.id
_entity.type
_entity.pdbx_description
1 polymer ?
#
loop_
_entity_poly.entity_id
_entity_poly.type
_entity_poly.pdbx_seq_one_letter_code
_entity_poly.pdbx_strand_id
1 'polypeptide(L)'
;MDPILQCQSLTKEYNHFPALSDFSLTLERGQIVGLLGPSGSGKSTLIKLINGLLTPTSGKVLIDGMAPCTRTKEIVSYLPERTYLNDWMKVREIIAYFDDFYANFVKERALEMLERLGISPDARLRTLSKGSREKVQLILVMSRDAD
;
A
#
# COMPACT_ATOMS: atom_id res chain seq x y z
N MET A 1 5.14 4.46 23.75
CA MET A 1 4.17 3.90 22.79
C MET A 1 4.93 2.90 21.93
N ASP A 2 4.33 1.79 21.58
CA ASP A 2 5.02 0.83 20.72
C ASP A 2 4.98 1.33 19.28
N PRO A 3 6.12 1.32 18.57
CA PRO A 3 6.21 1.83 17.21
C PRO A 3 5.39 0.95 16.26
N ILE A 4 4.70 1.60 15.28
CA ILE A 4 3.94 0.88 14.26
C ILE A 4 4.83 0.19 13.23
N LEU A 5 5.99 0.78 12.92
CA LEU A 5 6.95 0.23 11.97
C LEU A 5 8.37 0.33 12.53
N GLN A 6 9.10 -0.78 12.43
CA GLN A 6 10.54 -0.82 12.71
C GLN A 6 11.27 -1.56 11.59
N CYS A 7 12.29 -0.92 11.04
CA CYS A 7 13.30 -1.54 10.20
C CYS A 7 14.61 -1.58 10.99
N GLN A 8 15.23 -2.74 11.12
CA GLN A 8 16.45 -2.94 11.90
C GLN A 8 17.53 -3.50 10.99
N SER A 9 18.55 -2.70 10.68
CA SER A 9 19.69 -3.04 9.81
C SER A 9 19.26 -3.76 8.53
N LEU A 10 18.22 -3.24 7.90
CA LEU A 10 17.54 -3.89 6.78
C LEU A 10 18.39 -3.81 5.53
N THR A 11 18.72 -4.95 4.95
CA THR A 11 19.51 -5.06 3.72
C THR A 11 18.77 -5.92 2.70
N LYS A 12 18.76 -5.49 1.45
CA LYS A 12 18.28 -6.27 0.31
C LYS A 12 19.27 -6.21 -0.83
N GLU A 13 19.71 -7.38 -1.26
CA GLU A 13 20.61 -7.57 -2.40
C GLU A 13 19.93 -8.40 -3.50
N TYR A 14 20.28 -8.10 -4.74
CA TYR A 14 19.94 -8.89 -5.92
C TYR A 14 21.23 -9.26 -6.64
N ASN A 15 21.57 -10.55 -6.72
CA ASN A 15 22.81 -11.02 -7.37
C ASN A 15 24.06 -10.26 -6.90
N HIS A 16 24.21 -10.08 -5.56
CA HIS A 16 25.29 -9.34 -4.91
C HIS A 16 25.28 -7.81 -5.15
N PHE A 17 24.26 -7.27 -5.80
CA PHE A 17 24.08 -5.81 -5.92
C PHE A 17 23.14 -5.31 -4.81
N PRO A 18 23.60 -4.42 -3.93
CA PRO A 18 22.76 -3.90 -2.86
C PRO A 18 21.71 -2.92 -3.42
N ALA A 19 20.44 -3.26 -3.22
CA ALA A 19 19.32 -2.36 -3.50
C ALA A 19 18.94 -1.53 -2.28
N LEU A 20 19.23 -2.03 -1.08
CA LEU A 20 19.08 -1.36 0.22
C LEU A 20 20.15 -1.92 1.16
N SER A 21 20.87 -1.05 1.86
CA SER A 21 21.98 -1.48 2.75
C SER A 21 21.82 -0.86 4.13
N ASP A 22 21.83 -1.73 5.15
CA ASP A 22 21.85 -1.38 6.58
C ASP A 22 20.86 -0.25 6.96
N PHE A 23 19.65 -0.31 6.43
CA PHE A 23 18.63 0.72 6.65
C PHE A 23 17.90 0.48 7.97
N SER A 24 17.88 1.48 8.83
CA SER A 24 17.14 1.45 10.09
C SER A 24 16.18 2.63 10.18
N LEU A 25 14.94 2.36 10.60
CA LEU A 25 13.88 3.35 10.73
C LEU A 25 12.90 2.89 11.80
N THR A 26 12.42 3.81 12.61
CA THR A 26 11.32 3.57 13.56
C THR A 26 10.27 4.64 13.35
N LEU A 27 9.00 4.23 13.17
CA LEU A 27 7.86 5.14 13.02
C LEU A 27 6.82 4.86 14.10
N GLU A 28 6.34 5.94 14.69
CA GLU A 28 5.25 5.91 15.65
C GLU A 28 3.89 6.04 14.93
N ARG A 29 2.81 5.63 15.60
CA ARG A 29 1.45 5.80 15.08
C ARG A 29 1.11 7.28 14.87
N GLY A 30 0.30 7.57 13.85
CA GLY A 30 -0.19 8.92 13.55
C GLY A 30 0.82 9.85 12.87
N GLN A 31 1.99 9.35 12.47
CA GLN A 31 2.99 10.13 11.74
C GLN A 31 2.75 10.09 10.23
N ILE A 32 2.94 11.22 9.56
CA ILE A 32 3.06 11.32 8.10
C ILE A 32 4.54 11.49 7.77
N VAL A 33 5.10 10.54 7.05
CA VAL A 33 6.54 10.50 6.75
C VAL A 33 6.78 10.51 5.24
N GLY A 34 7.61 11.46 4.79
CA GLY A 34 8.08 11.54 3.41
C GLY A 34 9.35 10.72 3.18
N LEU A 35 9.31 9.75 2.28
CA LEU A 35 10.49 8.99 1.86
C LEU A 35 11.04 9.59 0.57
N LEU A 36 12.13 10.34 0.67
CA LEU A 36 12.75 11.08 -0.43
C LEU A 36 14.09 10.47 -0.82
N GLY A 37 14.42 10.59 -2.09
CA GLY A 37 15.70 10.14 -2.63
C GLY A 37 15.66 10.00 -4.16
N PRO A 38 16.83 9.93 -4.82
CA PRO A 38 16.94 9.78 -6.27
C PRO A 38 16.34 8.45 -6.75
N SER A 39 16.11 8.35 -8.07
CA SER A 39 15.74 7.07 -8.67
C SER A 39 16.83 6.03 -8.41
N GLY A 40 16.42 4.80 -8.06
CA GLY A 40 17.36 3.72 -7.73
C GLY A 40 17.90 3.73 -6.30
N SER A 41 17.49 4.66 -5.43
CA SER A 41 17.96 4.70 -4.03
C SER A 41 17.32 3.65 -3.10
N GLY A 42 16.51 2.72 -3.61
CA GLY A 42 15.91 1.64 -2.82
C GLY A 42 14.53 1.93 -2.21
N LYS A 43 13.89 3.09 -2.49
CA LYS A 43 12.58 3.44 -1.94
C LYS A 43 11.50 2.39 -2.22
N SER A 44 11.34 2.00 -3.47
CA SER A 44 10.35 0.97 -3.86
C SER A 44 10.71 -0.39 -3.27
N THR A 45 12.00 -0.70 -3.12
CA THR A 45 12.47 -1.94 -2.45
C THR A 45 12.09 -1.92 -0.98
N LEU A 46 12.31 -0.81 -0.28
CA LEU A 46 11.92 -0.64 1.12
C LEU A 46 10.42 -0.83 1.31
N ILE A 47 9.59 -0.15 0.51
CA ILE A 47 8.13 -0.27 0.58
C ILE A 47 7.68 -1.72 0.35
N LYS A 48 8.27 -2.42 -0.61
CA LYS A 48 7.95 -3.83 -0.87
C LYS A 48 8.37 -4.77 0.27
N LEU A 49 9.50 -4.49 0.92
CA LEU A 49 9.95 -5.23 2.11
C LEU A 49 8.98 -5.02 3.29
N ILE A 50 8.55 -3.79 3.54
CA ILE A 50 7.56 -3.46 4.57
C ILE A 50 6.25 -4.19 4.33
N ASN A 51 5.80 -4.28 3.08
CA ASN A 51 4.57 -4.99 2.71
C ASN A 51 4.70 -6.51 2.60
N GLY A 52 5.89 -7.07 2.88
CA GLY A 52 6.13 -8.51 2.76
C GLY A 52 6.07 -9.05 1.33
N LEU A 53 6.21 -8.17 0.34
CA LEU A 53 6.29 -8.53 -1.09
C LEU A 53 7.70 -8.97 -1.49
N LEU A 54 8.68 -8.66 -0.65
CA LEU A 54 10.07 -9.09 -0.75
C LEU A 54 10.55 -9.58 0.60
N THR A 55 11.45 -10.56 0.58
CA THR A 55 12.15 -11.03 1.78
C THR A 55 13.50 -10.30 1.89
N PRO A 56 13.88 -9.77 3.05
CA PRO A 56 15.18 -9.15 3.24
C PRO A 56 16.31 -10.17 3.10
N THR A 57 17.50 -9.72 2.66
CA THR A 57 18.73 -10.52 2.67
C THR A 57 19.28 -10.64 4.10
N SER A 58 19.22 -9.54 4.85
CA SER A 58 19.54 -9.51 6.29
C SER A 58 18.77 -8.38 6.98
N GLY A 59 18.81 -8.36 8.30
CA GLY A 59 18.00 -7.45 9.09
C GLY A 59 16.54 -7.89 9.16
N LYS A 60 15.67 -7.04 9.68
CA LYS A 60 14.25 -7.36 9.84
C LYS A 60 13.35 -6.13 9.75
N VAL A 61 12.11 -6.39 9.35
CA VAL A 61 10.98 -5.46 9.40
C VAL A 61 10.00 -5.96 10.44
N LEU A 62 9.51 -5.08 11.29
CA LEU A 62 8.45 -5.36 12.24
C LEU A 62 7.33 -4.32 12.02
N ILE A 63 6.10 -4.80 11.94
CA ILE A 63 4.87 -4.01 11.88
C ILE A 63 4.06 -4.39 13.09
N ASP A 64 3.78 -3.41 13.97
CA ASP A 64 3.14 -3.65 15.26
C ASP A 64 3.81 -4.81 16.03
N GLY A 65 5.16 -4.80 16.06
CA GLY A 65 5.99 -5.83 16.68
C GLY A 65 6.08 -7.17 15.95
N MET A 66 5.39 -7.35 14.83
CA MET A 66 5.34 -8.60 14.07
C MET A 66 6.07 -8.50 12.73
N ALA A 67 6.72 -9.57 12.30
CA ALA A 67 7.21 -9.68 10.93
C ALA A 67 6.04 -9.64 9.93
N PRO A 68 6.25 -9.12 8.70
CA PRO A 68 5.21 -9.08 7.67
C PRO A 68 4.54 -10.44 7.46
N CYS A 69 3.23 -10.51 7.66
CA CYS A 69 2.43 -11.73 7.60
C CYS A 69 0.98 -11.38 7.23
N THR A 70 0.08 -12.36 7.21
CA THR A 70 -1.34 -12.15 6.94
C THR A 70 -1.96 -11.12 7.91
N ARG A 71 -1.65 -11.22 9.20
CA ARG A 71 -2.17 -10.30 10.23
C ARG A 71 -1.68 -8.86 10.03
N THR A 72 -0.42 -8.65 9.65
CA THR A 72 0.08 -7.29 9.37
C THR A 72 -0.57 -6.67 8.13
N LYS A 73 -1.04 -7.48 7.17
CA LYS A 73 -1.78 -7.00 5.99
C LYS A 73 -3.18 -6.49 6.32
N GLU A 74 -3.73 -6.83 7.47
CA GLU A 74 -5.00 -6.28 7.95
C GLU A 74 -4.85 -4.82 8.40
N ILE A 75 -3.69 -4.44 8.92
CA ILE A 75 -3.41 -3.10 9.43
C ILE A 75 -2.58 -2.23 8.47
N VAL A 76 -2.07 -2.79 7.39
CA VAL A 76 -1.31 -2.08 6.36
C VAL A 76 -2.14 -1.94 5.09
N SER A 77 -2.28 -0.72 4.60
CA SER A 77 -2.87 -0.45 3.29
C SER A 77 -1.79 0.05 2.33
N TYR A 78 -1.65 -0.62 1.18
CA TYR A 78 -0.58 -0.37 0.22
C TYR A 78 -1.13 0.08 -1.13
N LEU A 79 -0.59 1.19 -1.64
CA LEU A 79 -0.87 1.69 -2.98
C LEU A 79 0.28 1.29 -3.92
N PRO A 80 0.07 0.33 -4.84
CA PRO A 80 1.09 -0.06 -5.82
C PRO A 80 1.38 1.03 -6.85
N GLU A 81 2.60 1.07 -7.39
CA GLU A 81 3.01 1.99 -8.45
C GLU A 81 2.24 1.78 -9.76
N ARG A 82 1.77 0.56 -10.00
CA ARG A 82 0.98 0.22 -11.20
C ARG A 82 -0.38 -0.29 -10.78
N THR A 83 -1.39 0.06 -11.56
CA THR A 83 -2.73 -0.51 -11.34
C THR A 83 -2.72 -2.02 -11.65
N TYR A 84 -3.31 -2.78 -10.75
CA TYR A 84 -3.54 -4.22 -10.87
C TYR A 84 -5.04 -4.53 -11.04
N LEU A 85 -5.86 -3.49 -11.12
CA LEU A 85 -7.31 -3.64 -11.20
C LEU A 85 -7.72 -4.07 -12.61
N ASN A 86 -8.71 -4.95 -12.68
CA ASN A 86 -9.29 -5.38 -13.93
C ASN A 86 -10.03 -4.23 -14.61
N ASP A 87 -9.60 -3.84 -15.78
CA ASP A 87 -10.08 -2.67 -16.50
C ASP A 87 -11.50 -2.82 -17.09
N TRP A 88 -11.99 -4.04 -17.24
CA TRP A 88 -13.34 -4.36 -17.70
C TRP A 88 -14.41 -4.26 -16.61
N MET A 89 -14.01 -4.28 -15.32
CA MET A 89 -14.94 -4.17 -14.20
C MET A 89 -15.47 -2.74 -14.06
N LYS A 90 -16.70 -2.62 -13.57
CA LYS A 90 -17.25 -1.34 -13.11
C LYS A 90 -16.63 -0.97 -11.76
N VAL A 91 -16.52 0.33 -11.48
CA VAL A 91 -15.95 0.83 -10.22
C VAL A 91 -16.68 0.25 -9.01
N ARG A 92 -18.02 0.17 -9.04
CA ARG A 92 -18.82 -0.44 -7.96
C ARG A 92 -18.53 -1.93 -7.74
N GLU A 93 -18.21 -2.66 -8.80
CA GLU A 93 -17.87 -4.09 -8.71
C GLU A 93 -16.51 -4.29 -8.04
N ILE A 94 -15.57 -3.39 -8.34
CA ILE A 94 -14.26 -3.37 -7.68
C ILE A 94 -14.41 -3.03 -6.19
N ILE A 95 -15.25 -2.05 -5.85
CA ILE A 95 -15.55 -1.69 -4.45
C ILE A 95 -16.19 -2.87 -3.72
N ALA A 96 -17.17 -3.55 -4.33
CA ALA A 96 -17.79 -4.74 -3.73
C ALA A 96 -16.77 -5.86 -3.51
N TYR A 97 -15.86 -6.08 -4.46
CA TYR A 97 -14.78 -7.04 -4.31
C TYR A 97 -13.84 -6.72 -3.13
N PHE A 98 -13.50 -5.44 -2.95
CA PHE A 98 -12.66 -5.02 -1.82
C PHE A 98 -13.41 -5.15 -0.48
N ASP A 99 -14.70 -4.85 -0.45
CA ASP A 99 -15.57 -5.00 0.71
C ASP A 99 -15.68 -6.46 1.16
N ASP A 100 -15.80 -7.38 0.20
CA ASP A 100 -15.82 -8.82 0.46
C ASP A 100 -14.45 -9.37 0.89
N PHE A 101 -13.36 -8.79 0.37
CA PHE A 101 -12.01 -9.33 0.60
C PHE A 101 -11.34 -8.80 1.87
N TYR A 102 -11.56 -7.51 2.19
CA TYR A 102 -10.93 -6.86 3.35
C TYR A 102 -11.95 -6.55 4.43
N ALA A 103 -11.85 -7.22 5.58
CA ALA A 103 -12.75 -7.00 6.71
C ALA A 103 -12.72 -5.57 7.27
N ASN A 104 -11.63 -4.83 7.03
CA ASN A 104 -11.47 -3.43 7.44
C ASN A 104 -11.76 -2.43 6.32
N PHE A 105 -12.40 -2.84 5.24
CA PHE A 105 -12.82 -1.93 4.18
C PHE A 105 -14.10 -1.20 4.58
N VAL A 106 -14.14 0.12 4.37
CA VAL A 106 -15.29 0.97 4.68
C VAL A 106 -15.93 1.43 3.38
N LYS A 107 -16.91 0.67 2.91
CA LYS A 107 -17.59 0.86 1.62
C LYS A 107 -18.22 2.25 1.48
N GLU A 108 -18.84 2.74 2.53
CA GLU A 108 -19.48 4.06 2.56
C GLU A 108 -18.45 5.16 2.30
N ARG A 109 -17.26 5.05 2.88
CA ARG A 109 -16.14 5.98 2.65
C ARG A 109 -15.72 5.97 1.17
N ALA A 110 -15.63 4.80 0.55
CA ALA A 110 -15.30 4.69 -0.87
C ALA A 110 -16.34 5.36 -1.77
N LEU A 111 -17.62 5.13 -1.50
CA LEU A 111 -18.73 5.72 -2.27
C LEU A 111 -18.77 7.25 -2.12
N GLU A 112 -18.60 7.77 -0.91
CA GLU A 112 -18.50 9.21 -0.65
C GLU A 112 -17.33 9.86 -1.40
N MET A 113 -16.15 9.21 -1.39
CA MET A 113 -14.99 9.71 -2.12
C MET A 113 -15.21 9.71 -3.64
N LEU A 114 -15.89 8.69 -4.20
CA LEU A 114 -16.26 8.68 -5.62
C LEU A 114 -17.14 9.87 -5.97
N GLU A 115 -18.17 10.13 -5.17
CA GLU A 115 -19.09 11.25 -5.37
C GLU A 115 -18.34 12.58 -5.33
N ARG A 116 -17.51 12.81 -4.32
CA ARG A 116 -16.70 14.04 -4.19
C ARG A 116 -15.75 14.26 -5.37
N LEU A 117 -15.23 13.19 -5.97
CA LEU A 117 -14.32 13.25 -7.10
C LEU A 117 -15.01 13.18 -8.47
N GLY A 118 -16.35 13.12 -8.50
CA GLY A 118 -17.15 13.09 -9.72
C GLY A 118 -16.94 11.83 -10.57
N ILE A 119 -16.64 10.69 -9.93
CA ILE A 119 -16.42 9.41 -10.60
C ILE A 119 -17.69 8.55 -10.48
N SER A 120 -18.28 8.18 -11.62
CA SER A 120 -19.46 7.32 -11.63
C SER A 120 -19.12 5.89 -11.17
N PRO A 121 -19.86 5.34 -10.20
CA PRO A 121 -19.71 3.93 -9.80
C PRO A 121 -20.02 2.95 -10.94
N ASP A 122 -20.83 3.37 -11.92
CA ASP A 122 -21.21 2.56 -13.06
C ASP A 122 -20.22 2.59 -14.22
N ALA A 123 -19.24 3.48 -14.18
CA ALA A 123 -18.20 3.55 -15.19
C ALA A 123 -17.32 2.29 -15.14
N ARG A 124 -16.94 1.77 -16.32
CA ARG A 124 -15.92 0.73 -16.42
C ARG A 124 -14.55 1.36 -16.29
N LEU A 125 -13.64 0.69 -15.60
CA LEU A 125 -12.30 1.25 -15.34
C LEU A 125 -11.58 1.64 -16.64
N ARG A 126 -11.71 0.82 -17.71
CA ARG A 126 -11.11 1.12 -19.03
C ARG A 126 -11.60 2.39 -19.69
N THR A 127 -12.82 2.86 -19.33
CA THR A 127 -13.40 4.09 -19.90
C THR A 127 -12.95 5.36 -19.17
N LEU A 128 -12.32 5.21 -18.02
CA LEU A 128 -11.80 6.32 -17.24
C LEU A 128 -10.45 6.81 -17.78
N SER A 129 -10.18 8.10 -17.62
CA SER A 129 -8.84 8.65 -17.86
C SER A 129 -7.80 8.00 -16.94
N LYS A 130 -6.52 8.09 -17.28
CA LYS A 130 -5.42 7.60 -16.43
C LYS A 130 -5.54 8.17 -15.01
N GLY A 131 -5.70 9.49 -14.88
CA GLY A 131 -5.83 10.15 -13.58
C GLY A 131 -7.06 9.70 -12.79
N SER A 132 -8.20 9.45 -13.47
CA SER A 132 -9.40 8.92 -12.80
C SER A 132 -9.21 7.48 -12.31
N ARG A 133 -8.49 6.64 -13.06
CA ARG A 133 -8.12 5.29 -12.61
C ARG A 133 -7.21 5.31 -11.41
N GLU A 134 -6.23 6.21 -11.38
CA GLU A 134 -5.33 6.42 -10.24
C GLU A 134 -6.12 6.89 -9.00
N LYS A 135 -7.10 7.79 -9.18
CA LYS A 135 -8.01 8.21 -8.10
C LYS A 135 -8.84 7.03 -7.55
N VAL A 136 -9.39 6.17 -8.41
CA VAL A 136 -10.10 4.97 -7.96
C VAL A 136 -9.19 4.08 -7.12
N GLN A 137 -7.98 3.84 -7.57
CA GLN A 137 -6.99 3.04 -6.82
C GLN A 137 -6.67 3.67 -5.45
N LEU A 138 -6.51 4.99 -5.40
CA LEU A 138 -6.29 5.71 -4.14
C LEU A 138 -7.51 5.60 -3.21
N ILE A 139 -8.73 5.73 -3.73
CA ILE A 139 -9.97 5.56 -2.96
C ILE A 139 -10.01 4.19 -2.30
N LEU A 140 -9.70 3.12 -3.03
CA LEU A 140 -9.69 1.75 -2.49
C LEU A 140 -8.72 1.60 -1.32
N VAL A 141 -7.53 2.16 -1.45
CA VAL A 141 -6.50 2.10 -0.39
C VAL A 141 -6.90 2.93 0.83
N MET A 142 -7.41 4.16 0.62
CA MET A 142 -7.81 5.06 1.71
C MET A 142 -9.15 4.68 2.36
N SER A 143 -9.92 3.80 1.74
CA SER A 143 -11.18 3.30 2.31
C SER A 143 -10.98 2.08 3.21
N ARG A 144 -9.75 1.61 3.37
CA ARG A 144 -9.41 0.65 4.41
C ARG A 144 -9.15 1.37 5.73
N ASP A 145 -9.65 0.80 6.81
CA ASP A 145 -9.36 1.26 8.17
C ASP A 145 -8.03 0.64 8.62
N ALA A 146 -6.94 1.23 8.12
CA ALA A 146 -5.56 0.81 8.36
C ALA A 146 -4.87 1.80 9.30
N ASP A 147 -3.81 1.35 9.97
CA ASP A 147 -2.96 2.16 10.86
C ASP A 147 -1.99 3.07 10.10
#